data_669466730e70179b7eb0cab43a2956f9
#
_entry.id   669466730e70179b7eb0cab43a2956f9
#
_cell.length_a   1.000
_cell.length_b   1.000
_cell.length_c   1.000
_cell.angle_alpha   90.00
_cell.angle_beta   90.00
_cell.angle_gamma   90.00
#
_symmetry.space_group_name_H-M   'P 1'
#
loop_
_entity.id
_entity.type
_entity.pdbx_description
1 polymer ?
#
loop_
_entity_poly.entity_id
_entity_poly.type
_entity_poly.pdbx_seq_one_letter_code
_entity_poly.pdbx_strand_id
1 'polypeptide(L)'
;MCQCILRSVHNVLQFILISLLAAASAPGQTKQEDDKTAVLASVQAFFDTMASKDVEGARRVLMPEVRIFSARDQNGQAVVRTSAGEDYLKGLGDRKQDNRERIWNPDVRVHGPIASVWTPYDFWVDGKFSHCGIDIFDLVKTADGWKISGLTYTVERTGCAPSPLGPLK
;
A
#
# COMPACT_ATOMS: atom_id res chain seq x y z
N MET A 1 2.26 -86.61 -20.42
CA MET A 1 1.84 -85.93 -19.18
C MET A 1 2.79 -84.80 -18.92
N CYS A 2 2.41 -83.62 -19.25
CA CYS A 2 2.87 -82.35 -18.63
C CYS A 2 2.10 -81.20 -19.24
N GLN A 3 1.27 -80.59 -18.46
CA GLN A 3 0.45 -79.40 -18.85
C GLN A 3 1.29 -78.16 -18.84
N CYS A 4 1.35 -77.45 -19.96
CA CYS A 4 1.95 -76.15 -20.11
C CYS A 4 0.89 -75.07 -19.78
N ILE A 5 1.05 -74.35 -18.66
CA ILE A 5 0.20 -73.29 -18.25
C ILE A 5 0.71 -72.01 -18.93
N LEU A 6 -0.05 -71.51 -19.90
CA LEU A 6 0.14 -70.11 -20.43
C LEU A 6 -0.32 -69.11 -19.41
N ARG A 7 0.61 -68.32 -18.91
CA ARG A 7 0.28 -67.04 -18.14
C ARG A 7 0.21 -65.92 -19.14
N SER A 8 -1.01 -65.42 -19.34
CA SER A 8 -1.29 -64.18 -20.03
C SER A 8 -0.86 -63.04 -19.17
N VAL A 9 0.11 -62.25 -19.64
CA VAL A 9 0.50 -60.97 -19.01
C VAL A 9 -0.40 -59.86 -19.58
N HIS A 10 -1.39 -59.45 -18.79
CA HIS A 10 -2.17 -58.26 -19.13
C HIS A 10 -1.34 -57.03 -18.76
N ASN A 11 -0.87 -56.31 -19.78
CA ASN A 11 -0.33 -54.97 -19.65
C ASN A 11 -1.46 -53.99 -19.32
N VAL A 12 -1.59 -53.64 -18.07
CA VAL A 12 -2.44 -52.51 -17.65
C VAL A 12 -1.67 -51.23 -17.92
N LEU A 13 -1.93 -50.65 -19.07
CA LEU A 13 -1.45 -49.30 -19.40
C LEU A 13 -2.29 -48.29 -18.60
N GLN A 14 -1.80 -47.89 -17.44
CA GLN A 14 -2.40 -46.81 -16.65
C GLN A 14 -2.08 -45.48 -17.34
N PHE A 15 -3.05 -44.93 -18.07
CA PHE A 15 -3.02 -43.55 -18.53
C PHE A 15 -3.20 -42.63 -17.31
N ILE A 16 -2.10 -42.07 -16.82
CA ILE A 16 -2.14 -40.97 -15.85
C ILE A 16 -2.58 -39.74 -16.63
N LEU A 17 -3.87 -39.42 -16.54
CA LEU A 17 -4.44 -38.16 -17.03
C LEU A 17 -4.02 -37.06 -16.04
N ILE A 18 -2.91 -36.35 -16.31
CA ILE A 18 -2.54 -35.15 -15.57
C ILE A 18 -3.50 -34.05 -16.03
N SER A 19 -4.57 -33.88 -15.26
CA SER A 19 -5.46 -32.74 -15.42
C SER A 19 -4.72 -31.47 -14.99
N LEU A 20 -4.19 -30.71 -15.96
CA LEU A 20 -3.76 -29.34 -15.71
C LEU A 20 -5.00 -28.52 -15.35
N LEU A 21 -5.26 -28.34 -14.06
CA LEU A 21 -6.21 -27.33 -13.60
C LEU A 21 -5.58 -25.95 -13.86
N ALA A 22 -5.89 -25.36 -15.00
CA ALA A 22 -5.67 -23.92 -15.21
C ALA A 22 -6.63 -23.18 -14.28
N ALA A 23 -6.12 -22.65 -13.18
CA ALA A 23 -6.89 -21.77 -12.31
C ALA A 23 -7.17 -20.46 -13.06
N ALA A 24 -8.30 -20.41 -13.77
CA ALA A 24 -8.80 -19.18 -14.35
C ALA A 24 -9.25 -18.26 -13.20
N SER A 25 -8.54 -17.16 -12.98
CA SER A 25 -8.94 -16.13 -12.02
C SER A 25 -10.29 -15.56 -12.44
N ALA A 26 -11.26 -15.46 -11.50
CA ALA A 26 -12.57 -14.89 -11.79
C ALA A 26 -12.43 -13.40 -12.13
N PRO A 27 -13.22 -12.85 -13.09
CA PRO A 27 -13.09 -11.45 -13.52
C PRO A 27 -13.26 -10.43 -12.39
N GLY A 28 -13.95 -10.77 -11.30
CA GLY A 28 -14.06 -9.94 -10.11
C GLY A 28 -12.77 -9.85 -9.28
N GLN A 29 -11.95 -10.91 -9.28
CA GLN A 29 -10.66 -10.93 -8.56
C GLN A 29 -9.60 -10.09 -9.28
N THR A 30 -9.56 -10.13 -10.62
CA THR A 30 -8.64 -9.31 -11.41
C THR A 30 -8.93 -7.83 -11.24
N LYS A 31 -10.20 -7.41 -11.29
CA LYS A 31 -10.60 -6.02 -11.09
C LYS A 31 -10.24 -5.50 -9.69
N GLN A 32 -10.40 -6.33 -8.66
CA GLN A 32 -10.07 -5.92 -7.29
C GLN A 32 -8.56 -5.77 -7.11
N GLU A 33 -7.75 -6.60 -7.75
CA GLU A 33 -6.30 -6.50 -7.69
C GLU A 33 -5.79 -5.29 -8.47
N ASP A 34 -6.40 -4.99 -9.62
CA ASP A 34 -6.11 -3.78 -10.40
C ASP A 34 -6.44 -2.51 -9.57
N ASP A 35 -7.56 -2.51 -8.86
CA ASP A 35 -7.94 -1.39 -7.98
C ASP A 35 -6.97 -1.23 -6.80
N LYS A 36 -6.49 -2.30 -6.17
CA LYS A 36 -5.46 -2.22 -5.12
C LYS A 36 -4.15 -1.63 -5.65
N THR A 37 -3.72 -2.07 -6.82
CA THR A 37 -2.53 -1.53 -7.48
C THR A 37 -2.68 -0.04 -7.75
N ALA A 38 -3.83 0.39 -8.25
CA ALA A 38 -4.12 1.80 -8.53
C ALA A 38 -4.20 2.65 -7.25
N VAL A 39 -4.76 2.11 -6.16
CA VAL A 39 -4.78 2.74 -4.84
C VAL A 39 -3.35 2.97 -4.32
N LEU A 40 -2.49 1.95 -4.37
CA LEU A 40 -1.10 2.08 -3.94
C LEU A 40 -0.31 3.06 -4.83
N ALA A 41 -0.61 3.10 -6.13
CA ALA A 41 0.00 4.08 -7.03
C ALA A 41 -0.36 5.52 -6.64
N SER A 42 -1.60 5.79 -6.19
CA SER A 42 -2.01 7.10 -5.69
C SER A 42 -1.30 7.49 -4.38
N VAL A 43 -1.12 6.53 -3.47
CA VAL A 43 -0.35 6.75 -2.23
C VAL A 43 1.13 7.03 -2.55
N GLN A 44 1.74 6.26 -3.46
CA GLN A 44 3.12 6.49 -3.88
C GLN A 44 3.29 7.85 -4.56
N ALA A 45 2.36 8.23 -5.45
CA ALA A 45 2.36 9.54 -6.08
C ALA A 45 2.29 10.68 -5.06
N PHE A 46 1.54 10.52 -3.96
CA PHE A 46 1.53 11.48 -2.86
C PHE A 46 2.93 11.64 -2.23
N PHE A 47 3.64 10.55 -1.93
CA PHE A 47 5.00 10.59 -1.40
C PHE A 47 6.00 11.20 -2.40
N ASP A 48 5.85 10.90 -3.69
CA ASP A 48 6.69 11.47 -4.74
C ASP A 48 6.53 13.00 -4.82
N THR A 49 5.29 13.51 -4.63
CA THR A 49 5.05 14.96 -4.57
C THR A 49 5.67 15.60 -3.33
N MET A 50 5.68 14.88 -2.20
CA MET A 50 6.35 15.33 -0.98
C MET A 50 7.87 15.47 -1.19
N ALA A 51 8.48 14.49 -1.84
CA ALA A 51 9.90 14.47 -2.14
C ALA A 51 10.30 15.56 -3.15
N SER A 52 9.50 15.74 -4.21
CA SER A 52 9.74 16.73 -5.26
C SER A 52 9.22 18.12 -4.94
N LYS A 53 8.42 18.30 -3.88
CA LYS A 53 7.71 19.54 -3.52
C LYS A 53 6.73 19.98 -4.62
N ASP A 54 6.18 19.02 -5.37
CA ASP A 54 5.22 19.27 -6.46
C ASP A 54 3.81 19.52 -5.90
N VAL A 55 3.49 20.79 -5.65
CA VAL A 55 2.20 21.22 -5.12
C VAL A 55 1.04 20.84 -6.06
N GLU A 56 1.23 21.01 -7.36
CA GLU A 56 0.20 20.69 -8.35
C GLU A 56 0.02 19.17 -8.51
N GLY A 57 1.10 18.40 -8.41
CA GLY A 57 1.03 16.95 -8.33
C GLY A 57 0.23 16.47 -7.12
N ALA A 58 0.51 17.05 -5.95
CA ALA A 58 -0.21 16.75 -4.72
C ALA A 58 -1.70 17.10 -4.85
N ARG A 59 -2.04 18.23 -5.46
CA ARG A 59 -3.44 18.64 -5.73
C ARG A 59 -4.18 17.63 -6.62
N ARG A 60 -3.49 16.97 -7.54
CA ARG A 60 -4.10 15.95 -8.40
C ARG A 60 -4.44 14.64 -7.68
N VAL A 61 -3.69 14.27 -6.65
CA VAL A 61 -3.89 13.01 -5.91
C VAL A 61 -4.71 13.17 -4.63
N LEU A 62 -4.92 14.40 -4.17
CA LEU A 62 -5.73 14.71 -3.00
C LEU A 62 -7.15 15.13 -3.41
N MET A 63 -8.15 14.79 -2.58
CA MET A 63 -9.46 15.44 -2.65
C MET A 63 -9.34 16.88 -2.14
N PRO A 64 -10.11 17.84 -2.69
CA PRO A 64 -10.08 19.23 -2.21
C PRO A 64 -10.38 19.36 -0.72
N GLU A 65 -11.27 18.52 -0.20
CA GLU A 65 -11.72 18.53 1.21
C GLU A 65 -10.88 17.61 2.10
N VAL A 66 -9.74 17.10 1.63
CA VAL A 66 -8.89 16.16 2.38
C VAL A 66 -8.56 16.70 3.77
N ARG A 67 -8.62 15.81 4.77
CA ARG A 67 -8.21 16.10 6.15
C ARG A 67 -7.04 15.21 6.52
N ILE A 68 -6.05 15.84 7.16
CA ILE A 68 -4.84 15.15 7.61
C ILE A 68 -4.76 15.28 9.12
N PHE A 69 -4.66 14.13 9.80
CA PHE A 69 -4.54 14.05 11.25
C PHE A 69 -3.19 13.43 11.59
N SER A 70 -2.43 14.06 12.46
CA SER A 70 -1.28 13.43 13.12
C SER A 70 -1.60 13.19 14.58
N ALA A 71 -1.33 11.98 15.05
CA ALA A 71 -1.50 11.58 16.43
C ALA A 71 -0.14 11.15 17.02
N ARG A 72 0.16 11.60 18.24
CA ARG A 72 1.37 11.18 18.96
C ARG A 72 1.06 11.01 20.43
N ASP A 73 1.71 10.07 21.07
CA ASP A 73 1.74 10.02 22.53
C ASP A 73 2.69 11.09 23.08
N GLN A 74 2.22 11.80 24.07
CA GLN A 74 3.03 12.73 24.85
C GLN A 74 2.77 12.47 26.34
N ASN A 75 3.65 11.72 26.97
CA ASN A 75 3.56 11.35 28.38
C ASN A 75 2.25 10.61 28.73
N GLY A 76 1.85 9.64 27.90
CA GLY A 76 0.61 8.86 28.09
C GLY A 76 -0.67 9.58 27.65
N GLN A 77 -0.57 10.74 27.03
CA GLN A 77 -1.70 11.49 26.48
C GLN A 77 -1.60 11.58 24.96
N ALA A 78 -2.71 11.29 24.26
CA ALA A 78 -2.79 11.47 22.82
C ALA A 78 -2.88 12.97 22.48
N VAL A 79 -1.92 13.47 21.71
CA VAL A 79 -1.93 14.82 21.14
C VAL A 79 -2.22 14.70 19.65
N VAL A 80 -3.34 15.26 19.21
CA VAL A 80 -3.79 15.23 17.83
C VAL A 80 -3.66 16.62 17.21
N ARG A 81 -3.11 16.69 16.00
CA ARG A 81 -3.10 17.87 15.14
C ARG A 81 -3.88 17.60 13.88
N THR A 82 -4.59 18.60 13.39
CA THR A 82 -5.38 18.52 12.15
C THR A 82 -4.90 19.59 11.18
N SER A 83 -4.81 19.21 9.89
CA SER A 83 -4.56 20.14 8.79
C SER A 83 -5.60 19.95 7.70
N ALA A 84 -6.01 21.02 7.07
CA ALA A 84 -6.74 20.97 5.81
C ALA A 84 -5.78 20.69 4.64
N GLY A 85 -6.29 20.22 3.51
CA GLY A 85 -5.49 19.98 2.31
C GLY A 85 -4.74 21.21 1.83
N GLU A 86 -5.38 22.37 1.83
CA GLU A 86 -4.75 23.64 1.42
C GLU A 86 -3.60 24.06 2.36
N ASP A 87 -3.71 23.83 3.68
CA ASP A 87 -2.61 24.09 4.62
C ASP A 87 -1.42 23.17 4.35
N TYR A 88 -1.70 21.90 4.02
CA TYR A 88 -0.67 20.95 3.61
C TYR A 88 0.03 21.39 2.33
N LEU A 89 -0.74 21.75 1.28
CA LEU A 89 -0.21 22.20 0.00
C LEU A 89 0.66 23.45 0.12
N LYS A 90 0.21 24.43 0.92
CA LYS A 90 1.02 25.60 1.25
C LYS A 90 2.32 25.21 1.95
N GLY A 91 2.23 24.37 3.00
CA GLY A 91 3.40 23.89 3.72
C GLY A 91 4.35 23.07 2.83
N LEU A 92 3.83 22.36 1.83
CA LEU A 92 4.62 21.62 0.86
C LEU A 92 5.44 22.58 -0.03
N GLY A 93 4.81 23.63 -0.57
CA GLY A 93 5.49 24.62 -1.41
C GLY A 93 6.54 25.44 -0.66
N ASP A 94 6.30 25.76 0.61
CA ASP A 94 7.21 26.55 1.45
C ASP A 94 8.39 25.73 2.01
N ARG A 95 8.36 24.40 1.91
CA ARG A 95 9.32 23.49 2.54
C ARG A 95 10.71 23.59 1.94
N LYS A 96 11.71 23.74 2.78
CA LYS A 96 13.13 23.76 2.37
C LYS A 96 13.78 22.38 2.45
N GLN A 97 13.40 21.57 3.45
CA GLN A 97 13.99 20.25 3.70
C GLN A 97 13.60 19.24 2.61
N ASP A 98 14.48 18.30 2.36
CA ASP A 98 14.18 17.08 1.59
C ASP A 98 13.48 16.09 2.53
N ASN A 99 12.20 15.88 2.29
CA ASN A 99 11.39 14.93 3.07
C ASN A 99 11.11 13.70 2.23
N ARG A 100 11.40 12.54 2.82
CA ARG A 100 11.18 11.23 2.22
C ARG A 100 10.38 10.38 3.16
N GLU A 101 9.33 9.78 2.65
CA GLU A 101 8.51 8.82 3.35
C GLU A 101 8.47 7.52 2.56
N ARG A 102 8.56 6.39 3.29
CA ARG A 102 8.54 5.05 2.69
C ARG A 102 7.63 4.18 3.51
N ILE A 103 6.88 3.32 2.83
CA ILE A 103 5.95 2.36 3.43
C ILE A 103 6.36 0.93 3.07
N TRP A 104 5.88 -0.04 3.85
CA TRP A 104 6.06 -1.47 3.57
C TRP A 104 4.89 -2.29 4.08
N ASN A 105 4.66 -3.45 3.45
CA ASN A 105 3.61 -4.40 3.79
C ASN A 105 2.22 -3.75 3.99
N PRO A 106 1.73 -2.93 3.05
CA PRO A 106 0.44 -2.26 3.19
C PRO A 106 -0.72 -3.27 3.20
N ASP A 107 -1.65 -3.13 4.17
CA ASP A 107 -2.97 -3.78 4.12
C ASP A 107 -3.91 -2.87 3.32
N VAL A 108 -4.25 -3.30 2.11
CA VAL A 108 -5.11 -2.55 1.18
C VAL A 108 -6.48 -3.20 1.10
N ARG A 109 -7.50 -2.46 1.47
CA ARG A 109 -8.90 -2.89 1.39
C ARG A 109 -9.65 -2.03 0.39
N VAL A 110 -10.31 -2.68 -0.56
CA VAL A 110 -11.11 -2.01 -1.60
C VAL A 110 -12.52 -2.57 -1.60
N HIS A 111 -13.50 -1.69 -1.61
CA HIS A 111 -14.90 -2.04 -1.83
C HIS A 111 -15.58 -1.02 -2.75
N GLY A 112 -15.84 -1.40 -4.00
CA GLY A 112 -16.41 -0.48 -4.99
C GLY A 112 -15.57 0.79 -5.16
N PRO A 113 -16.13 1.99 -4.96
CA PRO A 113 -15.40 3.25 -5.15
C PRO A 113 -14.66 3.75 -3.91
N ILE A 114 -14.51 2.96 -2.86
CA ILE A 114 -13.78 3.34 -1.65
C ILE A 114 -12.64 2.37 -1.35
N ALA A 115 -11.57 2.88 -0.77
CA ALA A 115 -10.44 2.09 -0.32
C ALA A 115 -9.84 2.64 0.97
N SER A 116 -9.17 1.76 1.73
CA SER A 116 -8.30 2.15 2.83
C SER A 116 -6.96 1.43 2.74
N VAL A 117 -5.91 2.11 3.18
CA VAL A 117 -4.55 1.55 3.27
C VAL A 117 -4.05 1.76 4.68
N TRP A 118 -3.72 0.67 5.38
CA TRP A 118 -3.03 0.68 6.66
C TRP A 118 -1.60 0.22 6.43
N THR A 119 -0.60 1.03 6.82
CA THR A 119 0.79 0.69 6.53
C THR A 119 1.76 1.25 7.55
N PRO A 120 2.78 0.49 7.96
CA PRO A 120 3.93 1.06 8.64
C PRO A 120 4.70 1.98 7.70
N TYR A 121 5.30 3.04 8.27
CA TYR A 121 6.12 3.96 7.52
C TYR A 121 7.40 4.36 8.27
N ASP A 122 8.40 4.85 7.54
CA ASP A 122 9.51 5.61 8.06
C ASP A 122 9.64 6.97 7.36
N PHE A 123 10.02 7.98 8.12
CA PHE A 123 10.13 9.36 7.65
C PHE A 123 11.54 9.90 7.82
N TRP A 124 12.05 10.50 6.78
CA TRP A 124 13.41 11.01 6.69
C TRP A 124 13.41 12.50 6.33
N VAL A 125 14.29 13.25 6.95
CA VAL A 125 14.48 14.68 6.71
C VAL A 125 15.95 14.92 6.39
N ASP A 126 16.24 15.48 5.22
CA ASP A 126 17.61 15.74 4.74
C ASP A 126 18.52 14.51 4.87
N GLY A 127 18.00 13.34 4.49
CA GLY A 127 18.70 12.05 4.53
C GLY A 127 18.89 11.45 5.93
N LYS A 128 18.32 12.07 6.97
CA LYS A 128 18.39 11.56 8.36
C LYS A 128 17.04 11.01 8.79
N PHE A 129 17.05 9.85 9.43
CA PHE A 129 15.84 9.30 10.04
C PHE A 129 15.27 10.27 11.07
N SER A 130 13.95 10.52 10.97
CA SER A 130 13.23 11.46 11.84
C SER A 130 12.27 10.75 12.78
N HIS A 131 11.41 9.90 12.25
CA HIS A 131 10.38 9.17 13.00
C HIS A 131 9.80 8.03 12.18
N CYS A 132 8.99 7.21 12.81
CA CYS A 132 8.19 6.17 12.20
C CYS A 132 6.74 6.27 12.69
N GLY A 133 5.91 5.36 12.21
CA GLY A 133 4.54 5.20 12.69
C GLY A 133 3.71 4.31 11.80
N ILE A 134 2.42 4.53 11.89
CA ILE A 134 1.41 3.92 11.03
C ILE A 134 0.69 5.02 10.27
N ASP A 135 0.56 4.83 8.96
CA ASP A 135 -0.33 5.62 8.10
C ASP A 135 -1.64 4.88 7.88
N ILE A 136 -2.73 5.65 7.87
CA ILE A 136 -4.04 5.21 7.41
C ILE A 136 -4.48 6.20 6.34
N PHE A 137 -4.56 5.72 5.10
CA PHE A 137 -5.13 6.48 4.00
C PHE A 137 -6.55 6.02 3.74
N ASP A 138 -7.47 6.97 3.58
CA ASP A 138 -8.78 6.75 3.00
C ASP A 138 -8.80 7.32 1.59
N LEU A 139 -9.29 6.54 0.61
CA LEU A 139 -9.34 6.92 -0.78
C LEU A 139 -10.73 6.73 -1.37
N VAL A 140 -11.05 7.58 -2.34
CA VAL A 140 -12.26 7.48 -3.16
C VAL A 140 -11.89 7.43 -4.63
N LYS A 141 -12.62 6.62 -5.40
CA LYS A 141 -12.47 6.51 -6.85
C LYS A 141 -13.31 7.59 -7.53
N THR A 142 -12.66 8.44 -8.28
CA THR A 142 -13.28 9.51 -9.09
C THR A 142 -13.17 9.19 -10.58
N ALA A 143 -13.68 10.07 -11.44
CA ALA A 143 -13.47 9.97 -12.88
C ALA A 143 -11.99 10.07 -13.27
N ASP A 144 -11.20 10.78 -12.45
CA ASP A 144 -9.74 10.99 -12.66
C ASP A 144 -8.87 9.95 -11.95
N GLY A 145 -9.47 8.86 -11.42
CA GLY A 145 -8.77 7.81 -10.68
C GLY A 145 -8.97 7.88 -9.16
N TRP A 146 -8.12 7.18 -8.42
CA TRP A 146 -8.17 7.14 -6.96
C TRP A 146 -7.56 8.41 -6.36
N LYS A 147 -8.28 9.05 -5.43
CA LYS A 147 -7.82 10.25 -4.71
C LYS A 147 -7.89 10.05 -3.21
N ILE A 148 -6.90 10.56 -2.49
CA ILE A 148 -6.83 10.52 -1.03
C ILE A 148 -7.85 11.51 -0.47
N SER A 149 -8.82 11.00 0.29
CA SER A 149 -9.85 11.78 0.97
C SER A 149 -9.54 12.04 2.44
N GLY A 150 -8.67 11.24 3.04
CA GLY A 150 -8.21 11.38 4.41
C GLY A 150 -6.86 10.71 4.62
N LEU A 151 -6.07 11.26 5.53
CA LEU A 151 -4.83 10.68 6.03
C LEU A 151 -4.78 10.85 7.54
N THR A 152 -4.60 9.76 8.26
CA THR A 152 -4.33 9.76 9.69
C THR A 152 -3.02 9.00 9.94
N TYR A 153 -2.10 9.60 10.70
CA TYR A 153 -0.84 8.94 10.99
C TYR A 153 -0.37 9.14 12.43
N THR A 154 0.36 8.16 12.95
CA THR A 154 1.05 8.30 14.23
C THR A 154 2.45 8.87 14.03
N VAL A 155 3.03 9.48 15.07
CA VAL A 155 4.40 9.98 15.05
C VAL A 155 5.15 9.43 16.26
N GLU A 156 6.09 8.52 16.01
CA GLU A 156 6.89 7.84 17.00
C GLU A 156 8.38 8.16 16.76
N ARG A 157 9.03 8.79 17.76
CA ARG A 157 10.44 9.18 17.64
C ARG A 157 11.40 8.19 18.31
N THR A 158 10.84 7.28 19.09
CA THR A 158 11.54 6.23 19.81
C THR A 158 10.76 4.93 19.70
N GLY A 159 11.44 3.78 19.86
CA GLY A 159 10.76 2.48 19.76
C GLY A 159 10.47 1.99 18.35
N CYS A 160 10.91 2.70 17.32
CA CYS A 160 10.75 2.29 15.93
C CYS A 160 11.43 0.94 15.67
N ALA A 161 10.68 -0.01 15.13
CA ALA A 161 11.27 -1.24 14.60
C ALA A 161 12.15 -0.90 13.38
N PRO A 162 13.25 -1.64 13.15
CA PRO A 162 14.04 -1.47 11.94
C PRO A 162 13.19 -1.65 10.68
N SER A 163 13.27 -0.68 9.76
CA SER A 163 12.59 -0.79 8.47
C SER A 163 13.15 -1.95 7.64
N PRO A 164 12.33 -2.82 7.05
CA PRO A 164 12.79 -3.88 6.16
C PRO A 164 13.42 -3.33 4.87
N LEU A 165 13.23 -2.06 4.57
CA LEU A 165 13.80 -1.37 3.41
C LEU A 165 15.26 -0.94 3.64
N GLY A 166 15.77 -1.10 4.86
CA GLY A 166 17.11 -0.65 5.24
C GLY A 166 17.25 0.88 5.27
N PRO A 167 18.49 1.41 5.38
CA PRO A 167 18.74 2.85 5.35
C PRO A 167 18.28 3.51 4.05
N LEU A 168 17.98 4.81 4.10
CA LEU A 168 17.73 5.60 2.89
C LEU A 168 19.03 5.66 2.09
N LYS A 169 18.93 5.38 0.79
CA LYS A 169 20.06 5.43 -0.16
C LYS A 169 20.11 6.77 -0.89
#